data_648c9c110b9bef4e4aa02a3aff532251
#
_entry.id   648c9c110b9bef4e4aa02a3aff532251
#
_cell.length_a   1.000
_cell.length_b   1.000
_cell.length_c   1.000
_cell.angle_alpha   90.00
_cell.angle_beta   90.00
_cell.angle_gamma   90.00
#
_symmetry.space_group_name_H-M   'P 1'
#
loop_
_entity.id
_entity.type
_entity.pdbx_description
1 polymer ?
#
loop_
_entity_poly.entity_id
_entity_poly.type
_entity_poly.pdbx_seq_one_letter_code
_entity_poly.pdbx_strand_id
1 'polypeptide(L)'
;TDRTREIVAEYTATYPFIRLIDNPDRIVPPAMNKGILASKGDVIMRLDAHSTYASNYFSVLVKALYDLGADNVGAVCKTDVLNKTPKTLAIKEVLSNKFGVGNSTFRTGIDRVMEVDTVPFGCWRRDVFDKYGLYDVRLVRNQDIELNKRILRGGGKICIVPDTYCTYLARETFSALAKNNYGNGKWNILTVFYTKQFDSLSIRHFVPLAFVLSLILPMLFSFLFWPLSLLSVLSLIAYTLLLGTISAKLSVSKKLHFGYLLASFVVLHVSYGWGSLVGLLSLPFQPKK
;
A
#
# COMPACT_ATOMS: atom_id res chain seq x y z
N THR A 1 12.79 18.62 -12.11
CA THR A 1 11.66 19.21 -12.87
C THR A 1 10.76 20.07 -11.98
N ASP A 2 11.00 20.11 -10.68
CA ASP A 2 10.31 20.94 -9.70
C ASP A 2 11.33 21.64 -8.79
N ARG A 3 10.85 22.46 -7.85
CA ARG A 3 11.70 23.24 -6.93
C ARG A 3 12.17 22.46 -5.70
N THR A 4 12.02 21.14 -5.65
CA THR A 4 12.38 20.33 -4.45
C THR A 4 13.84 20.55 -4.04
N ARG A 5 14.78 20.57 -4.98
CA ARG A 5 16.21 20.76 -4.68
C ARG A 5 16.50 22.15 -4.09
N GLU A 6 15.89 23.19 -4.64
CA GLU A 6 16.04 24.58 -4.16
C GLU A 6 15.53 24.70 -2.73
N ILE A 7 14.31 24.20 -2.49
CA ILE A 7 13.69 24.21 -1.15
C ILE A 7 14.55 23.43 -0.15
N VAL A 8 15.03 22.25 -0.50
CA VAL A 8 15.88 21.46 0.40
C VAL A 8 17.22 22.18 0.64
N ALA A 9 17.80 22.84 -0.36
CA ALA A 9 19.03 23.62 -0.19
C ALA A 9 18.86 24.76 0.82
N GLU A 10 17.72 25.46 0.82
CA GLU A 10 17.40 26.49 1.82
C GLU A 10 17.37 25.89 3.25
N TYR A 11 16.74 24.72 3.39
CA TYR A 11 16.70 24.03 4.69
C TYR A 11 18.08 23.52 5.13
N THR A 12 18.89 22.98 4.22
CA THR A 12 20.26 22.52 4.56
C THR A 12 21.18 23.66 5.01
N ALA A 13 20.97 24.86 4.46
CA ALA A 13 21.71 26.05 4.91
C ALA A 13 21.34 26.48 6.34
N THR A 14 20.09 26.27 6.74
CA THR A 14 19.57 26.66 8.06
C THR A 14 19.77 25.59 9.12
N TYR A 15 19.66 24.31 8.74
CA TYR A 15 19.67 23.18 9.66
C TYR A 15 20.80 22.20 9.32
N PRO A 16 21.93 22.20 10.03
CA PRO A 16 23.12 21.38 9.72
C PRO A 16 22.87 19.85 9.75
N PHE A 17 21.81 19.41 10.42
CA PHE A 17 21.42 18.00 10.47
C PHE A 17 20.63 17.53 9.23
N ILE A 18 20.17 18.45 8.38
CA ILE A 18 19.51 18.11 7.10
C ILE A 18 20.59 17.92 6.03
N ARG A 19 20.49 16.82 5.29
CA ARG A 19 21.41 16.50 4.19
C ARG A 19 20.63 16.07 2.96
N LEU A 20 20.96 16.63 1.81
CA LEU A 20 20.43 16.22 0.51
C LEU A 20 21.30 15.10 -0.06
N ILE A 21 20.65 13.99 -0.44
CA ILE A 21 21.31 12.85 -1.09
C ILE A 21 20.67 12.62 -2.45
N ASP A 22 21.52 12.56 -3.47
CA ASP A 22 21.07 12.33 -4.84
C ASP A 22 20.65 10.88 -5.09
N ASN A 23 19.50 10.74 -5.76
CA ASN A 23 18.99 9.47 -6.24
C ASN A 23 18.79 9.49 -7.77
N PRO A 24 19.82 9.20 -8.57
CA PRO A 24 19.71 9.16 -10.04
C PRO A 24 18.75 8.08 -10.54
N ASP A 25 18.52 7.02 -9.76
CA ASP A 25 17.60 5.92 -10.09
C ASP A 25 16.13 6.34 -10.09
N ARG A 26 15.79 7.44 -9.37
CA ARG A 26 14.44 8.04 -9.29
C ARG A 26 13.34 7.09 -8.83
N ILE A 27 13.69 6.04 -8.09
CA ILE A 27 12.77 5.09 -7.44
C ILE A 27 13.08 5.01 -5.95
N VAL A 28 12.09 4.55 -5.17
CA VAL A 28 12.15 4.61 -3.70
C VAL A 28 13.23 3.72 -3.08
N PRO A 29 13.41 2.44 -3.46
CA PRO A 29 14.35 1.55 -2.76
C PRO A 29 15.80 2.05 -2.78
N PRO A 30 16.41 2.45 -3.92
CA PRO A 30 17.74 3.04 -3.91
C PRO A 30 17.85 4.32 -3.08
N ALA A 31 16.82 5.17 -3.08
CA ALA A 31 16.80 6.38 -2.24
C ALA A 31 16.82 6.01 -0.75
N MET A 32 15.99 5.07 -0.33
CA MET A 32 15.95 4.58 1.05
C MET A 32 17.29 3.98 1.46
N ASN A 33 17.87 3.12 0.63
CA ASN A 33 19.15 2.48 0.92
C ASN A 33 20.28 3.50 1.06
N LYS A 34 20.35 4.50 0.17
CA LYS A 34 21.31 5.60 0.29
C LYS A 34 21.12 6.41 1.56
N GLY A 35 19.86 6.71 1.92
CA GLY A 35 19.53 7.41 3.16
C GLY A 35 19.93 6.63 4.42
N ILE A 36 19.63 5.34 4.46
CA ILE A 36 19.99 4.43 5.57
C ILE A 36 21.51 4.38 5.74
N LEU A 37 22.24 4.12 4.65
CA LEU A 37 23.72 4.03 4.67
C LEU A 37 24.40 5.34 5.06
N ALA A 38 23.84 6.48 4.66
CA ALA A 38 24.40 7.79 4.98
C ALA A 38 24.01 8.28 6.40
N SER A 39 22.97 7.71 7.00
CA SER A 39 22.51 8.11 8.34
C SER A 39 23.40 7.53 9.44
N LYS A 40 23.42 8.16 10.63
CA LYS A 40 24.24 7.75 11.80
C LYS A 40 23.39 7.45 13.04
N GLY A 41 22.09 7.70 13.02
CA GLY A 41 21.21 7.51 14.18
C GLY A 41 20.94 6.02 14.43
N ASP A 42 20.64 5.65 15.67
CA ASP A 42 20.34 4.28 16.08
C ASP A 42 18.95 3.82 15.64
N VAL A 43 18.08 4.77 15.33
CA VAL A 43 16.72 4.54 14.84
C VAL A 43 16.60 5.15 13.44
N ILE A 44 16.04 4.38 12.51
CA ILE A 44 15.71 4.80 11.15
C ILE A 44 14.20 4.97 11.08
N MET A 45 13.75 6.13 10.62
CA MET A 45 12.31 6.38 10.39
C MET A 45 12.09 6.93 8.97
N ARG A 46 11.19 6.29 8.22
CA ARG A 46 10.80 6.76 6.89
C ARG A 46 9.67 7.78 7.02
N LEU A 47 9.80 8.88 6.30
CA LEU A 47 8.75 9.88 6.13
C LEU A 47 8.57 10.17 4.65
N ASP A 48 7.32 10.29 4.22
CA ASP A 48 6.98 10.62 2.83
C ASP A 48 6.46 12.07 2.75
N ALA A 49 6.95 12.84 1.78
CA ALA A 49 6.63 14.27 1.63
C ALA A 49 5.14 14.58 1.33
N HIS A 50 4.36 13.58 0.91
CA HIS A 50 2.92 13.71 0.66
C HIS A 50 2.03 13.21 1.81
N SER A 51 2.61 13.11 2.99
CA SER A 51 1.94 12.71 4.24
C SER A 51 2.18 13.73 5.32
N THR A 52 1.26 13.86 6.26
CA THR A 52 1.44 14.62 7.49
C THR A 52 1.47 13.71 8.70
N TYR A 53 2.10 14.16 9.77
CA TYR A 53 2.37 13.34 10.95
C TYR A 53 1.89 14.08 12.19
N ALA A 54 1.35 13.35 13.17
CA ALA A 54 0.99 13.91 14.47
C ALA A 54 2.24 14.45 15.18
N SER A 55 2.09 15.47 16.01
CA SER A 55 3.22 16.11 16.71
C SER A 55 4.01 15.15 17.61
N ASN A 56 3.36 14.11 18.13
CA ASN A 56 3.96 13.05 18.95
C ASN A 56 4.44 11.83 18.14
N TYR A 57 4.42 11.89 16.80
CA TYR A 57 4.68 10.71 15.93
C TYR A 57 6.04 10.08 16.20
N PHE A 58 7.09 10.90 16.25
CA PHE A 58 8.46 10.41 16.48
C PHE A 58 8.63 9.80 17.88
N SER A 59 8.23 10.54 18.91
CA SER A 59 8.42 10.12 20.30
C SER A 59 7.67 8.86 20.64
N VAL A 60 6.42 8.73 20.16
CA VAL A 60 5.60 7.54 20.40
C VAL A 60 6.17 6.32 19.67
N LEU A 61 6.59 6.44 18.39
CA LEU A 61 7.14 5.30 17.67
C LEU A 61 8.49 4.86 18.21
N VAL A 62 9.37 5.78 18.55
CA VAL A 62 10.68 5.45 19.16
C VAL A 62 10.48 4.76 20.51
N LYS A 63 9.62 5.31 21.37
CA LYS A 63 9.30 4.65 22.64
C LYS A 63 8.75 3.24 22.44
N ALA A 64 7.75 3.10 21.59
CA ALA A 64 7.13 1.81 21.31
C ALA A 64 8.12 0.79 20.72
N LEU A 65 9.07 1.23 19.87
CA LEU A 65 10.09 0.37 19.27
C LEU A 65 10.91 -0.37 20.36
N TYR A 66 11.30 0.35 21.41
CA TYR A 66 12.06 -0.21 22.53
C TYR A 66 11.19 -0.94 23.55
N ASP A 67 10.06 -0.37 23.95
CA ASP A 67 9.17 -0.98 24.95
C ASP A 67 8.61 -2.35 24.49
N LEU A 68 8.32 -2.47 23.18
CA LEU A 68 7.77 -3.71 22.60
C LEU A 68 8.87 -4.70 22.16
N GLY A 69 10.14 -4.30 22.17
CA GLY A 69 11.23 -5.09 21.61
C GLY A 69 11.02 -5.40 20.13
N ALA A 70 10.36 -4.50 19.39
CA ALA A 70 10.01 -4.73 18.01
C ALA A 70 11.17 -4.37 17.05
N ASP A 71 11.19 -5.00 15.89
CA ASP A 71 12.14 -4.67 14.81
C ASP A 71 11.62 -3.52 13.94
N ASN A 72 10.29 -3.42 13.81
CA ASN A 72 9.62 -2.33 13.10
C ASN A 72 8.34 -1.93 13.83
N VAL A 73 8.11 -0.63 13.97
CA VAL A 73 6.87 -0.08 14.52
C VAL A 73 6.30 0.95 13.57
N GLY A 74 4.99 0.90 13.38
CA GLY A 74 4.25 1.91 12.63
C GLY A 74 3.00 2.37 13.37
N ALA A 75 2.32 3.33 12.79
CA ALA A 75 1.09 3.90 13.33
C ALA A 75 -0.09 3.75 12.37
N VAL A 76 -1.28 4.10 12.84
CA VAL A 76 -2.47 4.21 12.00
C VAL A 76 -2.23 5.28 10.91
N CYS A 77 -2.56 4.93 9.68
CA CYS A 77 -2.47 5.83 8.53
C CYS A 77 -3.89 6.29 8.15
N LYS A 78 -4.29 7.43 8.67
CA LYS A 78 -5.59 8.04 8.36
C LYS A 78 -5.61 8.49 6.91
N THR A 79 -6.57 7.99 6.13
CA THR A 79 -6.77 8.49 4.77
C THR A 79 -7.57 9.78 4.82
N ASP A 80 -7.10 10.82 4.15
CA ASP A 80 -7.84 12.06 3.96
C ASP A 80 -7.75 12.54 2.50
N VAL A 81 -8.45 13.62 2.17
CA VAL A 81 -8.49 14.24 0.86
C VAL A 81 -8.29 15.74 1.00
N LEU A 82 -7.60 16.35 0.05
CA LEU A 82 -7.35 17.78 0.06
C LEU A 82 -8.66 18.55 -0.16
N ASN A 83 -9.43 18.16 -1.19
CA ASN A 83 -10.70 18.78 -1.55
C ASN A 83 -11.88 17.87 -1.16
N LYS A 84 -12.74 18.33 -0.26
CA LYS A 84 -13.90 17.56 0.24
C LYS A 84 -15.10 17.69 -0.69
N THR A 85 -15.16 16.85 -1.71
CA THR A 85 -16.32 16.71 -2.63
C THR A 85 -17.01 15.36 -2.41
N PRO A 86 -18.26 15.17 -2.88
CA PRO A 86 -18.93 13.87 -2.77
C PRO A 86 -18.11 12.72 -3.37
N LYS A 87 -17.39 12.97 -4.46
CA LYS A 87 -16.51 11.99 -5.10
C LYS A 87 -15.27 11.67 -4.26
N THR A 88 -14.57 12.68 -3.77
CA THR A 88 -13.33 12.48 -3.00
C THR A 88 -13.60 11.87 -1.64
N LEU A 89 -14.71 12.22 -0.99
CA LEU A 89 -15.15 11.60 0.25
C LEU A 89 -15.50 10.11 0.06
N ALA A 90 -16.10 9.74 -1.08
CA ALA A 90 -16.34 8.34 -1.40
C ALA A 90 -15.02 7.57 -1.65
N ILE A 91 -14.06 8.15 -2.36
CA ILE A 91 -12.72 7.55 -2.55
C ILE A 91 -12.02 7.37 -1.20
N LYS A 92 -12.02 8.39 -0.34
CA LYS A 92 -11.48 8.33 1.03
C LYS A 92 -12.09 7.16 1.81
N GLU A 93 -13.41 7.05 1.80
CA GLU A 93 -14.14 5.99 2.51
C GLU A 93 -13.71 4.60 2.02
N VAL A 94 -13.69 4.38 0.71
CA VAL A 94 -13.30 3.09 0.12
C VAL A 94 -11.87 2.71 0.46
N LEU A 95 -10.94 3.67 0.48
CA LEU A 95 -9.54 3.46 0.86
C LEU A 95 -9.32 3.23 2.37
N SER A 96 -10.36 3.43 3.19
CA SER A 96 -10.36 3.17 4.63
C SER A 96 -11.29 2.02 5.02
N ASN A 97 -11.92 1.36 4.05
CA ASN A 97 -12.92 0.32 4.28
C ASN A 97 -12.34 -1.06 3.98
N LYS A 98 -12.69 -2.04 4.84
CA LYS A 98 -12.22 -3.43 4.68
C LYS A 98 -12.58 -4.05 3.32
N PHE A 99 -13.66 -3.66 2.71
CA PHE A 99 -14.05 -4.13 1.37
C PHE A 99 -13.25 -3.46 0.25
N GLY A 100 -12.59 -2.32 0.51
CA GLY A 100 -11.69 -1.68 -0.44
C GLY A 100 -10.23 -2.13 -0.30
N VAL A 101 -9.74 -2.20 0.96
CA VAL A 101 -8.30 -2.44 1.24
C VAL A 101 -8.04 -3.73 2.02
N GLY A 102 -9.05 -4.59 2.18
CA GLY A 102 -8.95 -5.81 2.95
C GLY A 102 -8.72 -5.54 4.45
N ASN A 103 -8.03 -6.46 5.12
CA ASN A 103 -7.69 -6.35 6.54
C ASN A 103 -6.41 -5.54 6.80
N SER A 104 -6.19 -4.47 6.06
CA SER A 104 -5.06 -3.54 6.24
C SER A 104 -5.29 -2.71 7.50
N THR A 105 -4.91 -3.23 8.66
CA THR A 105 -5.18 -2.64 9.99
C THR A 105 -4.72 -1.20 10.11
N PHE A 106 -3.59 -0.86 9.51
CA PHE A 106 -3.10 0.52 9.50
C PHE A 106 -4.01 1.51 8.76
N ARG A 107 -4.91 1.03 7.85
CA ARG A 107 -5.91 1.87 7.16
C ARG A 107 -7.30 1.80 7.78
N THR A 108 -7.65 0.66 8.34
CA THR A 108 -8.98 0.46 8.95
C THR A 108 -9.04 0.94 10.40
N GLY A 109 -7.89 1.21 11.01
CA GLY A 109 -7.76 1.63 12.40
C GLY A 109 -7.60 0.45 13.36
N ILE A 110 -7.07 0.76 14.54
CA ILE A 110 -6.87 -0.15 15.67
C ILE A 110 -7.17 0.59 16.97
N ASP A 111 -7.50 -0.13 18.02
CA ASP A 111 -7.77 0.38 19.38
C ASP A 111 -6.70 -0.02 20.42
N ARG A 112 -5.80 -0.92 20.05
CA ARG A 112 -4.71 -1.42 20.89
C ARG A 112 -3.47 -1.74 20.08
N VAL A 113 -2.34 -1.89 20.73
CA VAL A 113 -1.10 -2.39 20.12
C VAL A 113 -1.32 -3.79 19.55
N MET A 114 -0.90 -4.02 18.32
CA MET A 114 -1.02 -5.32 17.65
C MET A 114 0.25 -5.69 16.90
N GLU A 115 0.55 -6.98 16.85
CA GLU A 115 1.49 -7.52 15.88
C GLU A 115 0.80 -7.63 14.51
N VAL A 116 1.51 -7.22 13.46
CA VAL A 116 0.96 -7.12 12.10
C VAL A 116 1.96 -7.60 11.05
N ASP A 117 1.49 -7.88 9.86
CA ASP A 117 2.33 -8.30 8.74
C ASP A 117 3.04 -7.12 8.04
N THR A 118 2.54 -5.92 8.20
CA THR A 118 3.12 -4.71 7.60
C THR A 118 2.59 -3.44 8.27
N VAL A 119 3.41 -2.41 8.25
CA VAL A 119 3.07 -1.04 8.68
C VAL A 119 3.44 -0.04 7.57
N PRO A 120 2.74 1.10 7.49
CA PRO A 120 3.13 2.17 6.57
C PRO A 120 4.38 2.88 7.10
N PHE A 121 5.23 3.32 6.20
CA PHE A 121 6.47 4.06 6.47
C PHE A 121 7.46 3.25 7.31
N GLY A 122 7.24 3.06 8.60
CA GLY A 122 8.05 2.26 9.52
C GLY A 122 9.05 3.07 10.34
N CYS A 123 9.33 2.54 11.51
CA CYS A 123 10.35 2.98 12.46
C CYS A 123 11.14 1.75 12.90
N TRP A 124 12.40 1.67 12.57
CA TRP A 124 13.27 0.50 12.76
C TRP A 124 14.47 0.85 13.64
N ARG A 125 14.97 -0.13 14.41
CA ARG A 125 16.36 -0.05 14.89
C ARG A 125 17.30 -0.22 13.69
N ARG A 126 18.45 0.42 13.75
CA ARG A 126 19.46 0.34 12.68
C ARG A 126 19.92 -1.09 12.39
N ASP A 127 20.13 -1.90 13.44
CA ASP A 127 20.57 -3.28 13.35
C ASP A 127 19.63 -4.20 12.54
N VAL A 128 18.38 -3.78 12.36
CA VAL A 128 17.42 -4.46 11.48
C VAL A 128 17.94 -4.55 10.04
N PHE A 129 18.59 -3.51 9.55
CA PHE A 129 19.13 -3.50 8.20
C PHE A 129 20.43 -4.31 8.05
N ASP A 130 21.18 -4.47 9.13
CA ASP A 130 22.32 -5.39 9.17
C ASP A 130 21.84 -6.84 9.22
N LYS A 131 20.81 -7.12 9.98
CA LYS A 131 20.26 -8.46 10.19
C LYS A 131 19.44 -8.96 9.00
N TYR A 132 18.58 -8.14 8.44
CA TYR A 132 17.63 -8.55 7.40
C TYR A 132 17.95 -7.97 6.02
N GLY A 133 18.96 -7.10 5.91
CA GLY A 133 19.37 -6.44 4.68
C GLY A 133 18.54 -5.22 4.30
N LEU A 134 19.04 -4.48 3.33
CA LEU A 134 18.43 -3.25 2.81
C LEU A 134 17.21 -3.56 1.93
N TYR A 135 16.54 -2.50 1.43
CA TYR A 135 15.44 -2.64 0.47
C TYR A 135 15.91 -3.28 -0.84
N ASP A 136 15.09 -4.17 -1.41
CA ASP A 136 15.34 -4.76 -2.72
C ASP A 136 15.15 -3.72 -3.82
N VAL A 137 16.24 -3.32 -4.46
CA VAL A 137 16.27 -2.26 -5.50
C VAL A 137 15.52 -2.62 -6.78
N ARG A 138 15.17 -3.89 -6.97
CA ARG A 138 14.36 -4.36 -8.11
C ARG A 138 12.88 -4.00 -7.97
N LEU A 139 12.42 -3.73 -6.74
CA LEU A 139 11.01 -3.51 -6.43
C LEU A 139 10.64 -2.03 -6.49
N VAL A 140 10.07 -1.57 -7.59
CA VAL A 140 9.57 -0.19 -7.71
C VAL A 140 8.37 0.07 -6.78
N ARG A 141 7.62 -1.01 -6.43
CA ARG A 141 6.52 -0.99 -5.44
C ARG A 141 6.60 -2.23 -4.55
N ASN A 142 5.87 -2.21 -3.44
CA ASN A 142 5.81 -3.28 -2.44
C ASN A 142 7.16 -3.56 -1.73
N GLN A 143 8.14 -2.70 -1.90
CA GLN A 143 9.45 -2.81 -1.26
C GLN A 143 9.36 -2.79 0.28
N ASP A 144 8.39 -2.06 0.83
CA ASP A 144 8.08 -2.02 2.27
C ASP A 144 7.43 -3.33 2.74
N ILE A 145 6.48 -3.84 1.99
CA ILE A 145 5.82 -5.12 2.29
C ILE A 145 6.84 -6.26 2.23
N GLU A 146 7.71 -6.27 1.21
CA GLU A 146 8.76 -7.28 1.07
C GLU A 146 9.74 -7.25 2.26
N LEU A 147 10.24 -6.08 2.63
CA LEU A 147 11.13 -5.94 3.77
C LEU A 147 10.45 -6.42 5.07
N ASN A 148 9.20 -6.02 5.30
CA ASN A 148 8.43 -6.44 6.46
C ASN A 148 8.26 -7.98 6.49
N LYS A 149 7.94 -8.59 5.36
CA LYS A 149 7.83 -10.06 5.29
C LYS A 149 9.18 -10.76 5.50
N ARG A 150 10.28 -10.17 5.04
CA ARG A 150 11.64 -10.67 5.28
C ARG A 150 12.03 -10.58 6.75
N ILE A 151 11.66 -9.51 7.45
CA ILE A 151 11.81 -9.37 8.90
C ILE A 151 11.05 -10.49 9.63
N LEU A 152 9.78 -10.69 9.31
CA LEU A 152 8.95 -11.72 9.94
C LEU A 152 9.48 -13.14 9.70
N ARG A 153 9.94 -13.45 8.48
CA ARG A 153 10.57 -14.76 8.19
C ARG A 153 11.85 -14.99 8.97
N GLY A 154 12.59 -13.93 9.24
CA GLY A 154 13.79 -14.00 10.08
C GLY A 154 13.51 -14.02 11.58
N GLY A 155 12.24 -14.20 12.00
CA GLY A 155 11.83 -14.24 13.40
C GLY A 155 11.69 -12.86 14.05
N GLY A 156 11.69 -11.81 13.25
CA GLY A 156 11.51 -10.43 13.74
C GLY A 156 10.05 -10.08 14.04
N LYS A 157 9.85 -8.98 14.74
CA LYS A 157 8.57 -8.53 15.26
C LYS A 157 8.18 -7.18 14.66
N ILE A 158 6.95 -7.08 14.15
CA ILE A 158 6.40 -5.84 13.60
C ILE A 158 5.14 -5.49 14.37
N CYS A 159 5.08 -4.25 14.89
CA CYS A 159 3.95 -3.77 15.69
C CYS A 159 3.33 -2.52 15.08
N ILE A 160 2.03 -2.36 15.29
CA ILE A 160 1.30 -1.12 15.03
C ILE A 160 0.74 -0.58 16.35
N VAL A 161 0.84 0.75 16.54
CA VAL A 161 0.38 1.43 17.76
C VAL A 161 -0.77 2.39 17.47
N PRO A 162 -1.76 2.53 18.38
CA PRO A 162 -2.89 3.44 18.21
C PRO A 162 -2.62 4.88 18.65
N ASP A 163 -1.59 5.12 19.49
CA ASP A 163 -1.38 6.36 20.23
C ASP A 163 -0.86 7.53 19.37
N THR A 164 -0.55 7.26 18.11
CA THR A 164 -0.17 8.26 17.13
C THR A 164 -0.67 7.88 15.73
N TYR A 165 -0.54 8.81 14.77
CA TYR A 165 -0.99 8.57 13.40
C TYR A 165 -0.22 9.41 12.39
N CYS A 166 -0.22 8.94 11.15
CA CYS A 166 0.05 9.76 9.97
C CYS A 166 -1.24 9.96 9.16
N THR A 167 -1.24 10.98 8.30
CA THR A 167 -2.34 11.23 7.36
C THR A 167 -1.83 11.12 5.93
N TYR A 168 -2.46 10.24 5.17
CA TYR A 168 -2.19 10.04 3.74
C TYR A 168 -3.26 10.75 2.91
N LEU A 169 -2.86 11.65 2.02
CA LEU A 169 -3.76 12.32 1.09
C LEU A 169 -4.05 11.41 -0.11
N ALA A 170 -5.30 10.99 -0.22
CA ALA A 170 -5.76 10.10 -1.28
C ALA A 170 -5.83 10.81 -2.63
N ARG A 171 -5.76 10.02 -3.71
CA ARG A 171 -6.00 10.49 -5.07
C ARG A 171 -7.44 10.97 -5.23
N GLU A 172 -7.67 12.12 -5.86
CA GLU A 172 -8.98 12.78 -5.92
C GLU A 172 -9.77 12.46 -7.20
N THR A 173 -9.18 11.74 -8.14
CA THR A 173 -9.83 11.37 -9.40
C THR A 173 -9.85 9.85 -9.59
N PHE A 174 -10.88 9.35 -10.27
CA PHE A 174 -10.98 7.93 -10.61
C PHE A 174 -9.83 7.47 -11.51
N SER A 175 -9.36 8.30 -12.43
CA SER A 175 -8.21 7.99 -13.28
C SER A 175 -6.93 7.80 -12.44
N ALA A 176 -6.66 8.71 -11.50
CA ALA A 176 -5.49 8.61 -10.63
C ALA A 176 -5.60 7.42 -9.65
N LEU A 177 -6.82 7.14 -9.14
CA LEU A 177 -7.11 5.96 -8.34
C LEU A 177 -6.84 4.68 -9.14
N ALA A 178 -7.37 4.59 -10.37
CA ALA A 178 -7.17 3.45 -11.26
C ALA A 178 -5.69 3.24 -11.58
N LYS A 179 -4.98 4.29 -11.99
CA LYS A 179 -3.53 4.22 -12.30
C LYS A 179 -2.71 3.72 -11.12
N ASN A 180 -3.03 4.20 -9.91
CA ASN A 180 -2.34 3.75 -8.70
C ASN A 180 -2.59 2.27 -8.40
N ASN A 181 -3.87 1.84 -8.45
CA ASN A 181 -4.24 0.46 -8.13
C ASN A 181 -3.83 -0.54 -9.23
N TYR A 182 -3.87 -0.14 -10.49
CA TYR A 182 -3.27 -0.91 -11.58
C TYR A 182 -1.77 -1.18 -11.32
N GLY A 183 -1.03 -0.13 -10.93
CA GLY A 183 0.38 -0.27 -10.56
C GLY A 183 0.58 -1.23 -9.38
N ASN A 184 -0.23 -1.11 -8.33
CA ASN A 184 -0.17 -2.01 -7.17
C ASN A 184 -0.42 -3.47 -7.57
N GLY A 185 -1.47 -3.73 -8.35
CA GLY A 185 -1.80 -5.08 -8.85
C GLY A 185 -0.66 -5.67 -9.68
N LYS A 186 -0.13 -4.92 -10.65
CA LYS A 186 1.00 -5.36 -11.48
C LYS A 186 2.21 -5.74 -10.62
N TRP A 187 2.58 -4.88 -9.68
CA TRP A 187 3.74 -5.08 -8.84
C TRP A 187 3.57 -6.17 -7.79
N ASN A 188 2.35 -6.58 -7.44
CA ASN A 188 2.15 -7.78 -6.62
C ASN A 188 2.72 -9.02 -7.31
N ILE A 189 2.41 -9.20 -8.58
CA ILE A 189 2.93 -10.34 -9.36
C ILE A 189 4.45 -10.24 -9.52
N LEU A 190 4.95 -9.05 -9.88
CA LEU A 190 6.38 -8.82 -10.07
C LEU A 190 7.17 -8.98 -8.75
N THR A 191 6.59 -8.63 -7.60
CA THR A 191 7.23 -8.86 -6.30
C THR A 191 7.47 -10.34 -6.08
N VAL A 192 6.46 -11.19 -6.27
CA VAL A 192 6.61 -12.65 -6.17
C VAL A 192 7.63 -13.19 -7.18
N PHE A 193 7.60 -12.67 -8.40
CA PHE A 193 8.55 -13.07 -9.45
C PHE A 193 10.00 -12.78 -9.07
N TYR A 194 10.30 -11.56 -8.58
CA TYR A 194 11.67 -11.15 -8.23
C TYR A 194 12.16 -11.77 -6.92
N THR A 195 11.29 -11.89 -5.92
CA THR A 195 11.65 -12.47 -4.62
C THR A 195 11.65 -14.00 -4.62
N LYS A 196 10.97 -14.62 -5.60
CA LYS A 196 10.72 -16.09 -5.66
C LYS A 196 9.95 -16.63 -4.44
N GLN A 197 9.19 -15.76 -3.76
CA GLN A 197 8.48 -16.09 -2.53
C GLN A 197 7.04 -15.62 -2.58
N PHE A 198 6.09 -16.56 -2.52
CA PHE A 198 4.66 -16.27 -2.52
C PHE A 198 4.20 -15.55 -1.24
N ASP A 199 4.84 -15.85 -0.11
CA ASP A 199 4.57 -15.25 1.19
C ASP A 199 5.10 -13.82 1.33
N SER A 200 5.80 -13.28 0.31
CA SER A 200 6.14 -11.86 0.23
C SER A 200 4.91 -10.96 0.20
N LEU A 201 3.73 -11.52 -0.06
CA LEU A 201 2.44 -10.83 -0.06
C LEU A 201 1.39 -11.63 0.71
N SER A 202 0.39 -10.93 1.26
CA SER A 202 -0.75 -11.58 1.90
C SER A 202 -1.82 -11.95 0.85
N ILE A 203 -2.62 -12.98 1.12
CA ILE A 203 -3.67 -13.51 0.20
C ILE A 203 -4.61 -12.40 -0.29
N ARG A 204 -4.92 -11.40 0.56
CA ARG A 204 -5.78 -10.27 0.18
C ARG A 204 -5.34 -9.54 -1.10
N HIS A 205 -4.04 -9.56 -1.41
CA HIS A 205 -3.50 -8.89 -2.60
C HIS A 205 -3.84 -9.60 -3.92
N PHE A 206 -4.26 -10.87 -3.84
CA PHE A 206 -4.63 -11.68 -5.02
C PHE A 206 -6.15 -11.76 -5.23
N VAL A 207 -6.98 -11.33 -4.27
CA VAL A 207 -8.44 -11.33 -4.39
C VAL A 207 -8.95 -10.56 -5.62
N PRO A 208 -8.44 -9.36 -5.95
CA PRO A 208 -8.87 -8.65 -7.16
C PRO A 208 -8.50 -9.38 -8.45
N LEU A 209 -7.35 -10.08 -8.49
CA LEU A 209 -6.98 -10.92 -9.63
C LEU A 209 -7.94 -12.11 -9.77
N ALA A 210 -8.25 -12.81 -8.68
CA ALA A 210 -9.19 -13.93 -8.69
C ALA A 210 -10.57 -13.48 -9.21
N PHE A 211 -11.05 -12.31 -8.80
CA PHE A 211 -12.28 -11.73 -9.33
C PHE A 211 -12.21 -11.47 -10.84
N VAL A 212 -11.16 -10.82 -11.33
CA VAL A 212 -11.00 -10.56 -12.78
C VAL A 212 -10.92 -11.87 -13.56
N LEU A 213 -10.19 -12.88 -13.07
CA LEU A 213 -10.11 -14.20 -13.68
C LEU A 213 -11.45 -14.93 -13.68
N SER A 214 -12.26 -14.79 -12.62
CA SER A 214 -13.61 -15.40 -12.56
C SER A 214 -14.60 -14.81 -13.60
N LEU A 215 -14.32 -13.61 -14.11
CA LEU A 215 -15.07 -13.02 -15.21
C LEU A 215 -14.53 -13.47 -16.58
N ILE A 216 -13.20 -13.46 -16.75
CA ILE A 216 -12.56 -13.63 -18.04
C ILE A 216 -12.48 -15.11 -18.44
N LEU A 217 -11.99 -15.99 -17.55
CA LEU A 217 -11.71 -17.37 -17.93
C LEU A 217 -12.98 -18.16 -18.30
N PRO A 218 -14.07 -18.14 -17.51
CA PRO A 218 -15.26 -18.88 -17.91
C PRO A 218 -15.89 -18.32 -19.19
N MET A 219 -15.83 -16.98 -19.40
CA MET A 219 -16.30 -16.36 -20.64
C MET A 219 -15.43 -16.77 -21.82
N LEU A 220 -14.10 -16.80 -21.66
CA LEU A 220 -13.17 -17.21 -22.71
C LEU A 220 -13.39 -18.68 -23.12
N PHE A 221 -13.63 -19.58 -22.15
CA PHE A 221 -13.83 -20.99 -22.43
C PHE A 221 -15.29 -21.36 -22.77
N SER A 222 -16.20 -20.40 -22.75
CA SER A 222 -17.62 -20.64 -23.09
C SER A 222 -17.84 -21.07 -24.55
N PHE A 223 -16.88 -20.84 -25.44
CA PHE A 223 -16.94 -21.37 -26.83
C PHE A 223 -16.79 -22.89 -26.89
N LEU A 224 -16.16 -23.52 -25.88
CA LEU A 224 -16.09 -25.00 -25.77
C LEU A 224 -17.34 -25.56 -25.09
N PHE A 225 -17.87 -24.85 -24.10
CA PHE A 225 -19.03 -25.27 -23.33
C PHE A 225 -19.77 -24.02 -22.82
N TRP A 226 -20.85 -23.64 -23.53
CA TRP A 226 -21.56 -22.38 -23.30
C TRP A 226 -21.99 -22.12 -21.83
N PRO A 227 -22.38 -23.16 -21.00
CA PRO A 227 -22.77 -22.91 -19.62
C PRO A 227 -21.67 -22.30 -18.75
N LEU A 228 -20.41 -22.35 -19.17
CA LEU A 228 -19.34 -21.66 -18.46
C LEU A 228 -19.56 -20.13 -18.38
N SER A 229 -20.20 -19.55 -19.42
CA SER A 229 -20.54 -18.13 -19.39
C SER A 229 -21.42 -17.75 -18.18
N LEU A 230 -22.27 -18.69 -17.71
CA LEU A 230 -23.09 -18.47 -16.52
C LEU A 230 -22.28 -18.23 -15.26
N LEU A 231 -21.08 -18.83 -15.14
CA LEU A 231 -20.19 -18.58 -14.01
C LEU A 231 -19.69 -17.14 -14.00
N SER A 232 -19.33 -16.58 -15.16
CA SER A 232 -18.96 -15.16 -15.27
C SER A 232 -20.12 -14.24 -14.89
N VAL A 233 -21.33 -14.55 -15.38
CA VAL A 233 -22.55 -13.79 -15.06
C VAL A 233 -22.86 -13.87 -13.57
N LEU A 234 -22.81 -15.05 -12.96
CA LEU A 234 -23.04 -15.24 -11.54
C LEU A 234 -21.99 -14.48 -10.68
N SER A 235 -20.72 -14.55 -11.07
CA SER A 235 -19.65 -13.79 -10.42
C SER A 235 -19.92 -12.28 -10.48
N LEU A 236 -20.33 -11.76 -11.64
CA LEU A 236 -20.66 -10.34 -11.80
C LEU A 236 -21.89 -9.94 -10.97
N ILE A 237 -22.93 -10.77 -10.95
CA ILE A 237 -24.14 -10.52 -10.15
C ILE A 237 -23.77 -10.51 -8.65
N ALA A 238 -23.07 -11.53 -8.16
CA ALA A 238 -22.66 -11.62 -6.77
C ALA A 238 -21.81 -10.41 -6.34
N TYR A 239 -20.86 -10.02 -7.17
CA TYR A 239 -20.02 -8.83 -6.95
C TYR A 239 -20.85 -7.54 -6.91
N THR A 240 -21.76 -7.36 -7.86
CA THR A 240 -22.61 -6.15 -7.93
C THR A 240 -23.57 -6.08 -6.75
N LEU A 241 -24.18 -7.18 -6.35
CA LEU A 241 -25.03 -7.25 -5.16
C LEU A 241 -24.25 -6.93 -3.89
N LEU A 242 -23.07 -7.54 -3.72
CA LEU A 242 -22.21 -7.27 -2.55
C LEU A 242 -21.83 -5.80 -2.46
N LEU A 243 -21.26 -5.23 -3.52
CA LEU A 243 -20.83 -3.83 -3.49
C LEU A 243 -21.99 -2.85 -3.48
N GLY A 244 -23.11 -3.17 -4.14
CA GLY A 244 -24.34 -2.40 -4.06
C GLY A 244 -24.87 -2.30 -2.63
N THR A 245 -24.94 -3.44 -1.94
CA THR A 245 -25.37 -3.50 -0.52
C THR A 245 -24.44 -2.72 0.40
N ILE A 246 -23.11 -2.89 0.23
CA ILE A 246 -22.12 -2.16 1.03
C ILE A 246 -22.20 -0.65 0.76
N SER A 247 -22.28 -0.27 -0.52
CA SER A 247 -22.39 1.15 -0.90
C SER A 247 -23.68 1.79 -0.40
N ALA A 248 -24.81 1.06 -0.42
CA ALA A 248 -26.08 1.54 0.13
C ALA A 248 -25.98 1.72 1.65
N LYS A 249 -25.40 0.75 2.37
CA LYS A 249 -25.17 0.85 3.81
C LYS A 249 -24.29 2.05 4.18
N LEU A 250 -23.18 2.24 3.47
CA LEU A 250 -22.27 3.37 3.70
C LEU A 250 -22.90 4.70 3.32
N SER A 251 -23.70 4.74 2.25
CA SER A 251 -24.42 5.93 1.81
C SER A 251 -25.35 6.44 2.91
N VAL A 252 -26.12 5.54 3.51
CA VAL A 252 -27.04 5.89 4.59
C VAL A 252 -26.28 6.23 5.88
N SER A 253 -25.38 5.36 6.33
CA SER A 253 -24.72 5.50 7.65
C SER A 253 -23.74 6.67 7.72
N LYS A 254 -23.07 7.01 6.60
CA LYS A 254 -22.07 8.08 6.54
C LYS A 254 -22.49 9.28 5.71
N LYS A 255 -23.73 9.29 5.21
CA LYS A 255 -24.29 10.36 4.35
C LYS A 255 -23.42 10.64 3.11
N LEU A 256 -22.91 9.57 2.47
CA LEU A 256 -22.07 9.63 1.28
C LEU A 256 -22.88 9.32 0.02
N HIS A 257 -22.41 9.80 -1.13
CA HIS A 257 -23.11 9.59 -2.39
C HIS A 257 -22.93 8.16 -2.88
N PHE A 258 -24.02 7.40 -3.01
CA PHE A 258 -24.06 5.99 -3.40
C PHE A 258 -23.29 5.69 -4.69
N GLY A 259 -23.56 6.44 -5.77
CA GLY A 259 -22.94 6.21 -7.07
C GLY A 259 -21.41 6.41 -7.04
N TYR A 260 -20.91 7.39 -6.29
CA TYR A 260 -19.46 7.58 -6.12
C TYR A 260 -18.82 6.50 -5.26
N LEU A 261 -19.50 5.97 -4.24
CA LEU A 261 -19.02 4.83 -3.46
C LEU A 261 -18.88 3.59 -4.34
N LEU A 262 -19.95 3.23 -5.05
CA LEU A 262 -19.95 2.07 -5.94
C LEU A 262 -18.86 2.20 -7.02
N ALA A 263 -18.78 3.36 -7.68
CA ALA A 263 -17.75 3.62 -8.69
C ALA A 263 -16.33 3.53 -8.10
N SER A 264 -16.11 4.03 -6.88
CA SER A 264 -14.78 3.96 -6.23
C SER A 264 -14.36 2.51 -5.94
N PHE A 265 -15.27 1.67 -5.45
CA PHE A 265 -15.00 0.24 -5.25
C PHE A 265 -14.69 -0.47 -6.58
N VAL A 266 -15.54 -0.26 -7.60
CA VAL A 266 -15.35 -0.87 -8.91
C VAL A 266 -14.02 -0.46 -9.54
N VAL A 267 -13.73 0.84 -9.56
CA VAL A 267 -12.46 1.38 -10.09
C VAL A 267 -11.27 0.76 -9.37
N LEU A 268 -11.32 0.69 -8.04
CA LEU A 268 -10.24 0.12 -7.24
C LEU A 268 -10.02 -1.36 -7.57
N HIS A 269 -11.05 -2.19 -7.49
CA HIS A 269 -10.93 -3.64 -7.64
C HIS A 269 -10.57 -4.04 -9.07
N VAL A 270 -11.28 -3.46 -10.06
CA VAL A 270 -11.05 -3.81 -11.47
C VAL A 270 -9.66 -3.38 -11.92
N SER A 271 -9.24 -2.14 -11.60
CA SER A 271 -7.91 -1.69 -12.00
C SER A 271 -6.78 -2.48 -11.32
N TYR A 272 -6.98 -2.85 -10.06
CA TYR A 272 -6.02 -3.68 -9.34
C TYR A 272 -5.92 -5.10 -9.92
N GLY A 273 -7.06 -5.77 -10.13
CA GLY A 273 -7.10 -7.11 -10.71
C GLY A 273 -6.56 -7.14 -12.15
N TRP A 274 -6.92 -6.13 -12.95
CA TRP A 274 -6.39 -5.98 -14.31
C TRP A 274 -4.87 -5.75 -14.30
N GLY A 275 -4.37 -4.90 -13.39
CA GLY A 275 -2.93 -4.72 -13.20
C GLY A 275 -2.21 -6.02 -12.85
N SER A 276 -2.80 -6.85 -11.97
CA SER A 276 -2.26 -8.17 -11.63
C SER A 276 -2.24 -9.11 -12.82
N LEU A 277 -3.31 -9.14 -13.62
CA LEU A 277 -3.36 -9.94 -14.86
C LEU A 277 -2.27 -9.52 -15.85
N VAL A 278 -2.13 -8.22 -16.10
CA VAL A 278 -1.06 -7.70 -16.96
C VAL A 278 0.33 -7.99 -16.37
N GLY A 279 0.48 -7.92 -15.04
CA GLY A 279 1.69 -8.36 -14.34
C GLY A 279 2.03 -9.81 -14.68
N LEU A 280 1.05 -10.72 -14.59
CA LEU A 280 1.21 -12.15 -14.90
C LEU A 280 1.61 -12.36 -16.35
N LEU A 281 0.91 -11.74 -17.29
CA LEU A 281 1.20 -11.85 -18.72
C LEU A 281 2.56 -11.23 -19.10
N SER A 282 3.08 -10.31 -18.30
CA SER A 282 4.37 -9.67 -18.54
C SER A 282 5.57 -10.48 -18.04
N LEU A 283 5.38 -11.56 -17.27
CA LEU A 283 6.48 -12.34 -16.66
C LEU A 283 7.51 -12.87 -17.67
N PRO A 284 7.10 -13.39 -18.86
CA PRO A 284 8.07 -13.88 -19.83
C PRO A 284 9.04 -12.80 -20.36
N PHE A 285 8.63 -11.53 -20.27
CA PHE A 285 9.39 -10.38 -20.77
C PHE A 285 10.18 -9.65 -19.68
N GLN A 286 10.13 -10.12 -18.44
CA GLN A 286 10.90 -9.51 -17.34
C GLN A 286 12.37 -9.94 -17.39
N PRO A 287 13.30 -9.03 -17.10
CA PRO A 287 14.70 -9.38 -17.03
C PRO A 287 14.93 -10.43 -15.94
N LYS A 288 15.53 -11.56 -16.33
CA LYS A 288 16.02 -12.57 -15.41
C LYS A 288 17.31 -12.03 -14.79
N LYS A 289 17.22 -11.38 -13.65
CA LYS A 289 18.40 -10.97 -12.85
C LYS A 289 18.54 -11.89 -11.65
#